data_fe09efcad09779114846a843d76416b1
#
_entry.id   fe09efcad09779114846a843d76416b1
#
_cell.length_a   1.000
_cell.length_b   1.000
_cell.length_c   1.000
_cell.angle_alpha   90.00
_cell.angle_beta   90.00
_cell.angle_gamma   90.00
#
_symmetry.space_group_name_H-M   'P 1'
#
loop_
_entity.id
_entity.type
_entity.pdbx_description
1 polymer ?
#
loop_
_entity_poly.entity_id
_entity_poly.type
_entity_poly.pdbx_seq_one_letter_code
_entity_poly.pdbx_strand_id
1 'polypeptide(L)'
;MNSQLTNTPFDYLRRKNGEEYSPEIRINWCKAREYVLDRLKGTFFSPDDSGHLHVMVAGDSPLMLSVVRQLALSAHYANYVEYDVSSTLVCKNRTVIVIKSQNDHIVEELKKEEYLCNLLEYCKYTVYGEEHNASSYIDIEFDIVKELPKANVPNVMVIAEKELNEYFKSKTDTKFHIDTLPAVLASGMYNLGDVIGNLPAEDFHCAKRYYQALDKFQYSQMNKDKDLPLIGDACKDNPIKVKERLSNLFCADCFKQRYKVIEKCFEEALKKREKDKGKKLRKRGREKLEEELFERHNEALSRSEHERWVIEKLIMGYRPLNEAERLTYESLFDDARKAYLKQLKNNASDPAHIDLCSYRELRRVNPDDMKYDSFLMLAIPKILERRYRRGKRRG
;
A
#
# COMPACT_ATOMS: atom_id res chain seq x y z
N MET A 1 3.66 -27.14 22.84
CA MET A 1 4.29 -26.06 22.04
C MET A 1 3.31 -25.33 21.11
N ASN A 2 2.08 -25.00 21.46
CA ASN A 2 1.12 -24.51 20.44
C ASN A 2 0.08 -23.46 20.91
N SER A 3 0.34 -22.70 21.96
CA SER A 3 -0.69 -21.75 22.48
C SER A 3 -0.33 -20.26 22.38
N GLN A 4 0.75 -19.87 21.67
CA GLN A 4 1.18 -18.47 21.62
C GLN A 4 1.14 -17.82 20.22
N LEU A 5 0.57 -18.48 19.20
CA LEU A 5 0.55 -17.98 17.81
C LEU A 5 -0.83 -17.44 17.36
N THR A 6 -1.71 -17.10 18.27
CA THR A 6 -3.13 -16.89 17.98
C THR A 6 -3.58 -15.45 17.93
N ASN A 7 -2.82 -14.47 17.41
CA ASN A 7 -3.39 -13.15 17.10
C ASN A 7 -2.53 -12.44 16.06
N THR A 8 -2.61 -12.88 14.83
CA THR A 8 -2.01 -12.16 13.70
C THR A 8 -3.06 -11.27 13.00
N PRO A 9 -2.68 -10.16 12.35
CA PRO A 9 -3.61 -9.36 11.57
C PRO A 9 -4.26 -10.14 10.42
N PHE A 10 -3.75 -11.33 10.11
CA PHE A 10 -4.20 -12.19 9.03
C PHE A 10 -5.11 -13.36 9.48
N ASP A 11 -5.38 -13.52 10.77
CA ASP A 11 -6.16 -14.65 11.31
C ASP A 11 -7.60 -14.70 10.80
N TYR A 12 -8.11 -13.58 10.28
CA TYR A 12 -9.47 -13.44 9.77
C TYR A 12 -9.57 -13.49 8.25
N LEU A 13 -8.44 -13.57 7.54
CA LEU A 13 -8.46 -13.80 6.10
C LEU A 13 -8.97 -15.21 5.81
N ARG A 14 -9.79 -15.30 4.79
CA ARG A 14 -10.33 -16.55 4.27
C ARG A 14 -9.99 -16.70 2.80
N ARG A 15 -9.78 -17.93 2.37
CA ARG A 15 -9.67 -18.31 0.97
C ARG A 15 -10.98 -17.98 0.23
N LYS A 16 -10.95 -18.00 -1.09
CA LYS A 16 -12.16 -17.80 -1.92
C LYS A 16 -13.28 -18.82 -1.58
N ASN A 17 -12.91 -20.03 -1.18
CA ASN A 17 -13.84 -21.07 -0.75
C ASN A 17 -14.33 -20.92 0.72
N GLY A 18 -13.89 -19.87 1.44
CA GLY A 18 -14.26 -19.60 2.84
C GLY A 18 -13.38 -20.28 3.89
N GLU A 19 -12.45 -21.14 3.50
CA GLU A 19 -11.55 -21.81 4.41
C GLU A 19 -10.50 -20.88 5.00
N GLU A 20 -9.94 -21.27 6.15
CA GLU A 20 -8.83 -20.56 6.78
C GLU A 20 -7.51 -20.83 6.05
N TYR A 21 -6.66 -19.83 5.98
CA TYR A 21 -5.26 -20.07 5.62
C TYR A 21 -4.56 -20.82 6.75
N SER A 22 -3.64 -21.71 6.40
CA SER A 22 -2.89 -22.46 7.41
C SER A 22 -2.09 -21.53 8.34
N PRO A 23 -1.85 -21.93 9.60
CA PRO A 23 -1.03 -21.15 10.52
C PRO A 23 0.36 -20.81 9.95
N GLU A 24 0.96 -21.73 9.20
CA GLU A 24 2.26 -21.54 8.58
C GLU A 24 2.24 -20.37 7.56
N ILE A 25 1.25 -20.31 6.68
CA ILE A 25 1.08 -19.23 5.71
C ILE A 25 0.93 -17.90 6.43
N ARG A 26 0.09 -17.81 7.44
CA ARG A 26 -0.12 -16.59 8.23
C ARG A 26 1.15 -16.13 8.94
N ILE A 27 1.93 -17.06 9.49
CA ILE A 27 3.24 -16.77 10.09
C ILE A 27 4.22 -16.26 9.05
N ASN A 28 4.26 -16.86 7.87
CA ASN A 28 5.14 -16.41 6.78
C ASN A 28 4.77 -14.99 6.34
N TRP A 29 3.49 -14.64 6.25
CA TRP A 29 3.06 -13.26 5.97
C TRP A 29 3.49 -12.27 7.06
N CYS A 30 3.37 -12.64 8.34
CA CYS A 30 3.84 -11.79 9.44
C CYS A 30 5.35 -11.56 9.37
N LYS A 31 6.13 -12.62 9.16
CA LYS A 31 7.59 -12.55 9.00
C LYS A 31 7.96 -11.70 7.80
N ALA A 32 7.37 -11.98 6.63
CA ALA A 32 7.62 -11.23 5.41
C ALA A 32 7.32 -9.74 5.61
N ARG A 33 6.18 -9.39 6.22
CA ARG A 33 5.79 -8.00 6.50
C ARG A 33 6.83 -7.32 7.39
N GLU A 34 7.21 -7.92 8.50
CA GLU A 34 8.18 -7.32 9.43
C GLU A 34 9.52 -7.08 8.74
N TYR A 35 10.03 -8.08 8.04
CA TYR A 35 11.32 -8.00 7.34
C TYR A 35 11.30 -6.94 6.23
N VAL A 36 10.30 -6.99 5.34
CA VAL A 36 10.21 -6.08 4.20
C VAL A 36 10.07 -4.64 4.65
N LEU A 37 9.21 -4.35 5.64
CA LEU A 37 9.04 -3.00 6.15
C LEU A 37 10.32 -2.46 6.82
N ASP A 38 11.09 -3.32 7.50
CA ASP A 38 12.38 -2.94 8.04
C ASP A 38 13.40 -2.62 6.95
N ARG A 39 13.44 -3.41 5.88
CA ARG A 39 14.33 -3.19 4.73
C ARG A 39 13.95 -1.94 3.92
N LEU A 40 12.66 -1.71 3.71
CA LEU A 40 12.17 -0.57 2.91
C LEU A 40 12.14 0.76 3.68
N LYS A 41 12.31 0.78 5.00
CA LYS A 41 12.15 1.99 5.83
C LYS A 41 13.05 3.18 5.43
N GLY A 42 14.17 2.90 4.75
CA GLY A 42 15.14 3.89 4.25
C GLY A 42 14.96 4.26 2.79
N THR A 43 14.16 3.51 2.04
CA THR A 43 13.99 3.67 0.60
C THR A 43 12.81 4.58 0.30
N PHE A 44 13.03 5.63 -0.47
CA PHE A 44 12.01 6.54 -0.96
C PHE A 44 12.51 7.27 -2.20
N PHE A 45 11.58 7.66 -3.07
CA PHE A 45 11.85 8.45 -4.25
C PHE A 45 10.91 9.65 -4.29
N SER A 46 11.46 10.83 -4.49
CA SER A 46 10.67 12.05 -4.72
C SER A 46 10.05 12.02 -6.11
N PRO A 47 8.96 12.72 -6.38
CA PRO A 47 8.30 12.70 -7.69
C PRO A 47 9.22 13.03 -8.88
N ASP A 48 10.25 13.84 -8.65
CA ASP A 48 11.21 14.26 -9.67
C ASP A 48 12.44 13.32 -9.80
N ASP A 49 12.55 12.30 -8.94
CA ASP A 49 13.67 11.34 -9.01
C ASP A 49 13.47 10.41 -10.22
N SER A 50 14.54 10.19 -10.99
CA SER A 50 14.54 9.26 -12.15
C SER A 50 14.89 7.82 -11.77
N GLY A 51 15.29 7.57 -10.52
CA GLY A 51 15.65 6.24 -10.05
C GLY A 51 14.41 5.41 -9.71
N HIS A 52 14.57 4.09 -9.70
CA HIS A 52 13.57 3.15 -9.24
C HIS A 52 14.22 2.02 -8.43
N LEU A 53 13.44 1.31 -7.66
CA LEU A 53 13.92 0.22 -6.82
C LEU A 53 14.01 -1.09 -7.63
N HIS A 54 15.14 -1.77 -7.53
CA HIS A 54 15.29 -3.16 -7.93
C HIS A 54 15.44 -4.03 -6.69
N VAL A 55 14.55 -5.01 -6.49
CA VAL A 55 14.66 -5.98 -5.41
C VAL A 55 14.93 -7.35 -6.00
N MET A 56 16.07 -7.93 -5.66
CA MET A 56 16.47 -9.26 -6.09
C MET A 56 16.15 -10.25 -4.97
N VAL A 57 15.21 -11.15 -5.20
CA VAL A 57 14.78 -12.18 -4.26
C VAL A 57 15.39 -13.51 -4.68
N ALA A 58 16.28 -14.07 -3.85
CA ALA A 58 17.01 -15.30 -4.13
C ALA A 58 16.40 -16.49 -3.40
N GLY A 59 15.43 -17.15 -4.02
CA GLY A 59 14.73 -18.34 -3.51
C GLY A 59 13.23 -18.30 -3.79
N ASP A 60 12.60 -19.44 -3.64
CA ASP A 60 11.18 -19.68 -3.93
C ASP A 60 10.48 -20.50 -2.84
N SER A 61 11.06 -20.55 -1.62
CA SER A 61 10.38 -21.15 -0.47
C SER A 61 9.10 -20.37 -0.11
N PRO A 62 8.13 -20.98 0.59
CA PRO A 62 6.89 -20.31 0.99
C PRO A 62 7.10 -18.96 1.72
N LEU A 63 8.20 -18.86 2.50
CA LEU A 63 8.56 -17.60 3.15
C LEU A 63 9.07 -16.57 2.14
N MET A 64 9.89 -16.97 1.16
CA MET A 64 10.38 -16.08 0.11
C MET A 64 9.25 -15.60 -0.80
N LEU A 65 8.30 -16.47 -1.16
CA LEU A 65 7.10 -16.07 -1.91
C LEU A 65 6.22 -15.10 -1.11
N SER A 66 6.15 -15.26 0.22
CA SER A 66 5.50 -14.30 1.10
C SER A 66 6.23 -12.95 1.14
N VAL A 67 7.57 -12.95 1.03
CA VAL A 67 8.36 -11.71 0.87
C VAL A 67 8.04 -11.03 -0.45
N VAL A 68 7.95 -11.77 -1.57
CA VAL A 68 7.53 -11.23 -2.88
C VAL A 68 6.16 -10.56 -2.78
N ARG A 69 5.19 -11.25 -2.16
CA ARG A 69 3.86 -10.70 -1.89
C ARG A 69 3.92 -9.39 -1.09
N GLN A 70 4.70 -9.35 -0.03
CA GLN A 70 4.80 -8.15 0.81
C GLN A 70 5.52 -7.01 0.11
N LEU A 71 6.52 -7.29 -0.72
CA LEU A 71 7.16 -6.28 -1.58
C LEU A 71 6.14 -5.66 -2.53
N ALA A 72 5.31 -6.49 -3.17
CA ALA A 72 4.23 -6.03 -4.03
C ALA A 72 3.24 -5.11 -3.28
N LEU A 73 2.97 -5.36 -2.00
CA LEU A 73 2.07 -4.54 -1.17
C LEU A 73 2.71 -3.26 -0.62
N SER A 74 4.05 -3.09 -0.69
CA SER A 74 4.73 -2.03 0.07
C SER A 74 5.69 -1.18 -0.75
N ALA A 75 6.09 -1.60 -1.94
CA ALA A 75 7.14 -0.93 -2.71
C ALA A 75 6.60 0.04 -3.78
N HIS A 76 5.74 0.96 -3.35
CA HIS A 76 5.05 1.95 -4.19
C HIS A 76 5.63 3.34 -3.97
N TYR A 77 6.09 4.00 -5.03
CA TYR A 77 6.83 5.25 -4.92
C TYR A 77 6.20 6.39 -5.73
N ALA A 78 6.36 7.61 -5.21
CA ALA A 78 5.74 8.81 -5.76
C ALA A 78 6.29 9.24 -7.13
N ASN A 79 7.44 8.72 -7.54
CA ASN A 79 8.06 9.02 -8.82
C ASN A 79 7.61 8.10 -9.97
N TYR A 80 6.77 7.11 -9.71
CA TYR A 80 6.11 6.36 -10.77
C TYR A 80 5.23 7.30 -11.60
N VAL A 81 5.30 7.20 -12.92
CA VAL A 81 4.47 7.99 -13.84
C VAL A 81 3.99 7.14 -15.01
N GLU A 82 2.77 7.41 -15.40
CA GLU A 82 2.12 6.88 -16.60
C GLU A 82 1.74 8.02 -17.55
N TYR A 83 2.00 7.86 -18.83
CA TYR A 83 1.64 8.83 -19.86
C TYR A 83 1.49 8.15 -21.22
N ASP A 84 0.70 8.75 -22.09
CA ASP A 84 0.54 8.25 -23.46
C ASP A 84 1.59 8.87 -24.39
N VAL A 85 2.19 8.02 -25.20
CA VAL A 85 3.01 8.43 -26.34
C VAL A 85 2.36 7.83 -27.59
N SER A 86 1.82 8.68 -28.45
CA SER A 86 1.15 8.23 -29.69
C SER A 86 0.09 7.14 -29.44
N SER A 87 -0.74 7.32 -28.43
CA SER A 87 -1.77 6.37 -27.97
C SER A 87 -1.24 5.07 -27.35
N THR A 88 0.05 4.99 -27.07
CA THR A 88 0.63 3.87 -26.33
C THR A 88 0.90 4.30 -24.90
N LEU A 89 0.42 3.54 -23.92
CA LEU A 89 0.70 3.77 -22.50
C LEU A 89 2.17 3.47 -22.21
N VAL A 90 2.88 4.48 -21.70
CA VAL A 90 4.27 4.36 -21.24
C VAL A 90 4.32 4.56 -19.74
N CYS A 91 4.92 3.61 -19.05
CA CYS A 91 5.11 3.65 -17.60
C CYS A 91 6.60 3.75 -17.29
N LYS A 92 6.97 4.66 -16.39
CA LYS A 92 8.35 4.85 -15.94
C LYS A 92 8.48 4.66 -14.43
N ASN A 93 9.69 4.31 -14.03
CA ASN A 93 10.09 4.17 -12.62
C ASN A 93 9.28 3.11 -11.86
N ARG A 94 8.90 2.02 -12.52
CA ARG A 94 8.33 0.86 -11.85
C ARG A 94 9.33 0.27 -10.85
N THR A 95 8.81 -0.23 -9.75
CA THR A 95 9.60 -1.13 -8.90
C THR A 95 9.76 -2.47 -9.60
N VAL A 96 10.99 -2.95 -9.73
CA VAL A 96 11.31 -4.24 -10.36
C VAL A 96 11.61 -5.27 -9.28
N ILE A 97 10.84 -6.35 -9.23
CA ILE A 97 11.04 -7.47 -8.33
C ILE A 97 11.59 -8.64 -9.13
N VAL A 98 12.89 -8.88 -9.01
CA VAL A 98 13.58 -9.98 -9.67
C VAL A 98 13.54 -11.22 -8.79
N ILE A 99 12.98 -12.32 -9.27
CA ILE A 99 12.83 -13.57 -8.52
C ILE A 99 13.73 -14.63 -9.14
N LYS A 100 14.75 -15.05 -8.38
CA LYS A 100 15.56 -16.19 -8.78
C LYS A 100 14.87 -17.47 -8.36
N SER A 101 14.49 -18.31 -9.35
CA SER A 101 13.93 -19.65 -9.12
C SER A 101 14.44 -20.66 -10.15
N GLN A 102 14.62 -21.88 -9.72
CA GLN A 102 14.88 -23.05 -10.56
C GLN A 102 13.59 -23.87 -10.79
N ASN A 103 12.49 -23.45 -10.18
CA ASN A 103 11.21 -24.13 -10.30
C ASN A 103 10.49 -23.71 -11.59
N ASP A 104 10.34 -24.64 -12.53
CA ASP A 104 9.66 -24.36 -13.80
C ASP A 104 8.16 -24.05 -13.61
N HIS A 105 7.57 -24.33 -12.45
CA HIS A 105 6.19 -24.02 -12.06
C HIS A 105 6.06 -22.79 -11.17
N ILE A 106 7.08 -21.93 -11.11
CA ILE A 106 7.09 -20.76 -10.22
C ILE A 106 5.95 -19.80 -10.47
N VAL A 107 5.52 -19.64 -11.73
CA VAL A 107 4.40 -18.77 -12.10
C VAL A 107 3.08 -19.27 -11.50
N GLU A 108 2.83 -20.58 -11.59
CA GLU A 108 1.65 -21.22 -10.98
C GLU A 108 1.68 -21.10 -9.46
N GLU A 109 2.87 -21.25 -8.84
CA GLU A 109 3.02 -21.03 -7.40
C GLU A 109 2.70 -19.58 -7.02
N LEU A 110 3.22 -18.61 -7.75
CA LEU A 110 2.94 -17.18 -7.50
C LEU A 110 1.47 -16.82 -7.69
N LYS A 111 0.74 -17.48 -8.60
CA LYS A 111 -0.70 -17.27 -8.84
C LYS A 111 -1.60 -17.86 -7.74
N LYS A 112 -1.08 -18.60 -6.79
CA LYS A 112 -1.89 -19.09 -5.68
C LYS A 112 -2.44 -17.95 -4.82
N GLU A 113 -3.61 -18.17 -4.19
CA GLU A 113 -4.31 -17.17 -3.36
C GLU A 113 -3.45 -16.65 -2.19
N GLU A 114 -2.56 -17.48 -1.67
CA GLU A 114 -1.65 -17.11 -0.60
C GLU A 114 -0.52 -16.16 -1.00
N TYR A 115 -0.28 -15.97 -2.32
CA TYR A 115 0.81 -15.12 -2.81
C TYR A 115 0.29 -13.94 -3.65
N LEU A 116 0.37 -14.01 -4.97
CA LEU A 116 0.01 -12.88 -5.85
C LEU A 116 -1.41 -12.97 -6.42
N CYS A 117 -2.04 -14.15 -6.35
CA CYS A 117 -3.40 -14.40 -6.82
C CYS A 117 -3.61 -13.87 -8.26
N ASN A 118 -4.49 -12.91 -8.46
CA ASN A 118 -4.79 -12.33 -9.77
C ASN A 118 -3.73 -11.31 -10.25
N LEU A 119 -2.78 -10.90 -9.41
CA LEU A 119 -1.86 -9.80 -9.77
C LEU A 119 -1.07 -10.06 -11.05
N LEU A 120 -0.54 -11.29 -11.24
CA LEU A 120 0.24 -11.63 -12.45
C LEU A 120 -0.58 -11.61 -13.75
N GLU A 121 -1.92 -11.61 -13.69
CA GLU A 121 -2.77 -11.47 -14.87
C GLU A 121 -2.83 -10.04 -15.39
N TYR A 122 -2.51 -9.06 -14.54
CA TYR A 122 -2.67 -7.63 -14.83
C TYR A 122 -1.38 -6.83 -14.78
N CYS A 123 -0.35 -7.29 -14.06
CA CYS A 123 0.95 -6.62 -14.02
C CYS A 123 1.88 -7.10 -15.16
N LYS A 124 2.84 -6.27 -15.51
CA LYS A 124 3.93 -6.67 -16.40
C LYS A 124 4.83 -7.67 -15.69
N TYR A 125 5.17 -8.76 -16.36
CA TYR A 125 6.19 -9.69 -15.88
C TYR A 125 6.96 -10.36 -17.02
N THR A 126 8.17 -10.82 -16.71
CA THR A 126 9.04 -11.56 -17.63
C THR A 126 9.37 -12.91 -17.02
N VAL A 127 9.33 -13.95 -17.80
CA VAL A 127 9.72 -15.32 -17.39
C VAL A 127 10.85 -15.78 -18.32
N TYR A 128 12.04 -15.89 -17.77
CA TYR A 128 13.24 -16.34 -18.50
C TYR A 128 13.47 -15.59 -19.84
N GLY A 129 13.11 -14.29 -19.84
CA GLY A 129 13.26 -13.41 -21.00
C GLY A 129 12.02 -13.28 -21.89
N GLU A 130 10.94 -14.02 -21.63
CA GLU A 130 9.66 -13.88 -22.30
C GLU A 130 8.78 -12.87 -21.57
N GLU A 131 8.38 -11.80 -22.24
CA GLU A 131 7.60 -10.71 -21.65
C GLU A 131 6.10 -10.97 -21.76
N HIS A 132 5.36 -10.69 -20.66
CA HIS A 132 3.91 -10.78 -20.56
C HIS A 132 3.34 -9.45 -20.08
N ASN A 133 2.11 -9.12 -20.51
CA ASN A 133 1.36 -7.92 -20.10
C ASN A 133 2.16 -6.61 -20.25
N ALA A 134 2.87 -6.43 -21.36
CA ALA A 134 3.72 -5.27 -21.62
C ALA A 134 2.99 -3.91 -21.47
N SER A 135 1.69 -3.86 -21.79
CA SER A 135 0.84 -2.66 -21.70
C SER A 135 0.25 -2.40 -20.32
N SER A 136 0.64 -3.16 -19.29
CA SER A 136 0.15 -2.94 -17.92
C SER A 136 0.45 -1.51 -17.44
N TYR A 137 -0.49 -0.93 -16.67
CA TYR A 137 -0.32 0.37 -15.99
C TYR A 137 0.25 0.23 -14.57
N ILE A 138 0.33 -0.98 -14.02
CA ILE A 138 0.74 -1.23 -12.64
C ILE A 138 2.20 -0.82 -12.41
N ASP A 139 2.49 -0.18 -11.29
CA ASP A 139 3.79 0.40 -10.91
C ASP A 139 4.83 -0.63 -10.45
N ILE A 140 4.48 -1.90 -10.41
CA ILE A 140 5.38 -3.02 -10.11
C ILE A 140 5.47 -3.94 -11.32
N GLU A 141 6.68 -4.43 -11.61
CA GLU A 141 6.91 -5.50 -12.56
C GLU A 141 7.73 -6.62 -11.95
N PHE A 142 7.54 -7.84 -12.43
CA PHE A 142 8.27 -9.01 -11.99
C PHE A 142 9.19 -9.52 -13.09
N ASP A 143 10.40 -9.92 -12.72
CA ASP A 143 11.35 -10.56 -13.62
C ASP A 143 11.78 -11.90 -13.00
N ILE A 144 11.35 -13.00 -13.58
CA ILE A 144 11.64 -14.35 -13.11
C ILE A 144 12.85 -14.87 -13.89
N VAL A 145 13.92 -15.15 -13.17
CA VAL A 145 15.22 -15.50 -13.74
C VAL A 145 15.78 -16.80 -13.13
N LYS A 146 16.59 -17.55 -13.90
CA LYS A 146 17.34 -18.69 -13.38
C LYS A 146 18.57 -18.27 -12.58
N GLU A 147 19.20 -17.15 -12.98
CA GLU A 147 20.36 -16.57 -12.30
C GLU A 147 20.16 -15.07 -12.09
N LEU A 148 20.49 -14.59 -10.91
CA LEU A 148 20.41 -13.13 -10.64
C LEU A 148 21.36 -12.36 -11.57
N PRO A 149 20.89 -11.28 -12.17
CA PRO A 149 21.74 -10.41 -12.97
C PRO A 149 22.82 -9.78 -12.09
N LYS A 150 23.99 -9.48 -12.68
CA LYS A 150 25.02 -8.71 -11.97
C LYS A 150 24.46 -7.35 -11.61
N ALA A 151 24.63 -6.95 -10.35
CA ALA A 151 24.07 -5.72 -9.77
C ALA A 151 24.79 -4.47 -10.31
N ASN A 152 24.54 -4.11 -11.57
CA ASN A 152 25.07 -2.89 -12.19
C ASN A 152 24.00 -1.77 -12.28
N VAL A 153 22.84 -1.94 -11.64
CA VAL A 153 21.77 -0.95 -11.59
C VAL A 153 21.77 -0.22 -10.24
N PRO A 154 21.48 1.09 -10.22
CA PRO A 154 21.38 1.82 -8.97
C PRO A 154 20.16 1.34 -8.16
N ASN A 155 20.21 1.54 -6.85
CA ASN A 155 19.12 1.22 -5.91
C ASN A 155 18.73 -0.27 -5.89
N VAL A 156 19.72 -1.16 -5.83
CA VAL A 156 19.51 -2.61 -5.72
C VAL A 156 19.41 -3.02 -4.26
N MET A 157 18.39 -3.79 -3.96
CA MET A 157 18.21 -4.51 -2.68
C MET A 157 18.26 -6.02 -2.98
N VAL A 158 19.11 -6.75 -2.28
CA VAL A 158 19.15 -8.20 -2.37
C VAL A 158 18.54 -8.81 -1.13
N ILE A 159 17.68 -9.79 -1.31
CA ILE A 159 17.04 -10.58 -0.24
C ILE A 159 17.30 -12.05 -0.51
N ALA A 160 18.11 -12.68 0.33
CA ALA A 160 18.39 -14.11 0.26
C ALA A 160 17.80 -14.82 1.47
N GLU A 161 17.43 -16.08 1.30
CA GLU A 161 16.83 -16.90 2.36
C GLU A 161 17.74 -17.02 3.59
N LYS A 162 19.05 -17.09 3.38
CA LYS A 162 20.03 -17.09 4.47
C LYS A 162 19.96 -15.84 5.32
N GLU A 163 19.91 -14.65 4.71
CA GLU A 163 19.81 -13.37 5.42
C GLU A 163 18.49 -13.28 6.20
N LEU A 164 17.40 -13.73 5.59
CA LEU A 164 16.09 -13.74 6.22
C LEU A 164 16.09 -14.64 7.47
N ASN A 165 16.69 -15.83 7.37
CA ASN A 165 16.82 -16.74 8.49
C ASN A 165 17.73 -16.19 9.61
N GLU A 166 18.82 -15.50 9.26
CA GLU A 166 19.71 -14.83 10.23
C GLU A 166 19.01 -13.66 10.93
N TYR A 167 18.23 -12.87 10.19
CA TYR A 167 17.42 -11.79 10.75
C TYR A 167 16.48 -12.29 11.85
N PHE A 168 15.75 -13.39 11.62
CA PHE A 168 14.85 -13.94 12.62
C PHE A 168 15.56 -14.69 13.75
N LYS A 169 16.73 -15.30 13.52
CA LYS A 169 17.55 -15.90 14.58
C LYS A 169 18.09 -14.84 15.55
N SER A 170 18.41 -13.65 15.08
CA SER A 170 18.92 -12.55 15.90
C SER A 170 17.84 -11.90 16.77
N LYS A 171 16.57 -12.06 16.42
CA LYS A 171 15.43 -11.58 17.21
C LYS A 171 15.01 -12.66 18.21
N THR A 172 15.58 -12.60 19.41
CA THR A 172 15.32 -13.55 20.51
C THR A 172 13.89 -13.51 21.06
N ASP A 173 13.11 -12.50 20.70
CA ASP A 173 11.71 -12.34 21.10
C ASP A 173 10.80 -12.43 19.89
N THR A 174 10.28 -13.64 19.63
CA THR A 174 9.34 -13.97 18.54
C THR A 174 7.90 -13.46 18.80
N LYS A 175 7.73 -12.50 19.69
CA LYS A 175 6.51 -11.71 19.68
C LYS A 175 6.59 -10.83 18.43
N PHE A 176 5.86 -11.26 17.38
CA PHE A 176 5.57 -10.39 16.27
C PHE A 176 4.94 -9.12 16.84
N HIS A 177 5.77 -8.12 17.10
CA HIS A 177 5.28 -6.81 17.45
C HIS A 177 4.56 -6.30 16.22
N ILE A 178 3.26 -6.53 16.19
CA ILE A 178 2.38 -5.69 15.40
C ILE A 178 2.70 -4.30 15.95
N ASP A 179 3.42 -3.49 15.17
CA ASP A 179 3.62 -2.10 15.55
C ASP A 179 2.19 -1.59 15.84
N THR A 180 1.92 -1.29 17.11
CA THR A 180 0.58 -0.88 17.54
C THR A 180 0.07 0.34 16.80
N LEU A 181 0.99 1.11 16.20
CA LEU A 181 0.64 2.27 15.41
C LEU A 181 -0.13 1.91 14.11
N PRO A 182 0.33 1.00 13.23
CA PRO A 182 -0.45 0.57 12.07
C PRO A 182 -1.83 0.01 12.46
N ALA A 183 -1.93 -0.75 13.54
CA ALA A 183 -3.20 -1.29 14.01
C ALA A 183 -4.17 -0.17 14.48
N VAL A 184 -3.65 0.82 15.20
CA VAL A 184 -4.41 2.00 15.63
C VAL A 184 -4.85 2.83 14.43
N LEU A 185 -3.96 3.05 13.46
CA LEU A 185 -4.27 3.79 12.25
C LEU A 185 -5.28 3.05 11.38
N ALA A 186 -5.11 1.73 11.20
CA ALA A 186 -6.05 0.91 10.47
C ALA A 186 -7.46 0.97 11.07
N SER A 187 -7.58 0.92 12.41
CA SER A 187 -8.87 1.08 13.09
C SER A 187 -9.46 2.49 12.94
N GLY A 188 -8.62 3.53 13.01
CA GLY A 188 -9.02 4.92 12.83
C GLY A 188 -9.47 5.24 11.42
N MET A 189 -8.74 4.75 10.42
CA MET A 189 -9.03 4.96 9.00
C MET A 189 -10.31 4.26 8.55
N TYR A 190 -10.66 3.13 9.14
CA TYR A 190 -11.93 2.45 8.85
C TYR A 190 -13.16 3.34 9.10
N ASN A 191 -13.19 3.98 10.27
CA ASN A 191 -14.29 4.90 10.59
C ASN A 191 -14.17 6.25 9.86
N LEU A 192 -13.01 6.53 9.31
CA LEU A 192 -12.72 7.72 8.55
C LEU A 192 -13.37 7.69 7.16
N GLY A 193 -13.45 6.50 6.53
CA GLY A 193 -14.22 6.31 5.29
C GLY A 193 -15.67 6.78 5.42
N ASP A 194 -16.29 6.46 6.57
CA ASP A 194 -17.66 6.91 6.88
C ASP A 194 -17.77 8.44 7.07
N VAL A 195 -16.70 9.06 7.59
CA VAL A 195 -16.66 10.52 7.80
C VAL A 195 -16.36 11.26 6.49
N ILE A 196 -15.47 10.72 5.64
CA ILE A 196 -15.10 11.31 4.35
C ILE A 196 -16.26 11.24 3.35
N GLY A 197 -17.01 10.12 3.31
CA GLY A 197 -18.18 9.96 2.42
C GLY A 197 -19.28 11.00 2.61
N ASN A 198 -19.24 11.74 3.73
CA ASN A 198 -20.18 12.82 4.06
C ASN A 198 -19.58 14.22 3.89
N LEU A 199 -18.35 14.38 3.38
CA LEU A 199 -17.74 15.69 3.17
C LEU A 199 -18.02 16.20 1.74
N PRO A 200 -18.41 17.49 1.58
CA PRO A 200 -18.63 18.07 0.25
C PRO A 200 -17.34 18.13 -0.57
N ALA A 201 -17.47 17.85 -1.85
CA ALA A 201 -16.39 17.67 -2.81
C ALA A 201 -15.54 18.91 -3.13
N GLU A 202 -15.98 20.11 -2.74
CA GLU A 202 -15.56 21.34 -3.42
C GLU A 202 -14.49 22.16 -2.71
N ASP A 203 -13.95 21.71 -1.57
CA ASP A 203 -13.13 22.61 -0.79
C ASP A 203 -11.80 22.00 -0.35
N PHE A 204 -10.70 22.53 -0.89
CA PHE A 204 -9.35 22.39 -0.29
C PHE A 204 -9.31 22.91 1.16
N HIS A 205 -10.23 23.81 1.56
CA HIS A 205 -10.51 24.11 2.96
C HIS A 205 -11.08 22.92 3.74
N CYS A 206 -11.58 21.89 3.06
CA CYS A 206 -11.96 20.62 3.70
C CYS A 206 -10.77 19.83 4.23
N ALA A 207 -9.59 19.91 3.68
CA ALA A 207 -8.41 19.26 4.27
C ALA A 207 -8.23 19.76 5.73
N LYS A 208 -8.40 21.04 6.01
CA LYS A 208 -8.33 21.60 7.37
C LYS A 208 -9.47 21.09 8.27
N ARG A 209 -10.70 21.01 7.76
CA ARG A 209 -11.84 20.42 8.47
C ARG A 209 -11.68 18.93 8.66
N TYR A 210 -11.14 18.26 7.67
CA TYR A 210 -10.77 16.84 7.71
C TYR A 210 -9.72 16.55 8.77
N TYR A 211 -8.64 17.31 8.84
CA TYR A 211 -7.67 17.22 9.92
C TYR A 211 -8.31 17.43 11.30
N GLN A 212 -9.25 18.36 11.42
CA GLN A 212 -10.00 18.60 12.66
C GLN A 212 -10.95 17.44 13.00
N ALA A 213 -11.59 16.83 12.01
CA ALA A 213 -12.45 15.66 12.20
C ALA A 213 -11.64 14.42 12.58
N LEU A 214 -10.51 14.19 11.88
CA LEU A 214 -9.54 13.15 12.21
C LEU A 214 -8.98 13.34 13.63
N ASP A 215 -8.67 14.57 14.02
CA ASP A 215 -8.23 14.95 15.33
C ASP A 215 -9.27 14.58 16.41
N LYS A 216 -10.52 14.96 16.21
CA LYS A 216 -11.59 14.66 17.15
C LYS A 216 -11.87 13.17 17.23
N PHE A 217 -11.87 12.50 16.09
CA PHE A 217 -12.13 11.07 16.02
C PHE A 217 -11.02 10.25 16.69
N GLN A 218 -9.76 10.49 16.34
CA GLN A 218 -8.61 9.80 16.96
C GLN A 218 -8.56 10.09 18.46
N TYR A 219 -8.81 11.33 18.88
CA TYR A 219 -8.87 11.70 20.29
C TYR A 219 -9.99 10.95 21.02
N SER A 220 -11.18 10.81 20.42
CA SER A 220 -12.30 10.08 21.00
C SER A 220 -12.03 8.58 21.12
N GLN A 221 -11.41 7.97 20.10
CA GLN A 221 -11.04 6.55 20.14
C GLN A 221 -9.93 6.26 21.16
N MET A 222 -8.94 7.16 21.27
CA MET A 222 -7.82 6.99 22.19
C MET A 222 -8.15 7.20 23.65
N ASN A 223 -9.26 7.88 23.96
CA ASN A 223 -9.72 8.09 25.33
C ASN A 223 -10.77 7.05 25.78
N LYS A 224 -11.37 6.31 24.84
CA LYS A 224 -12.35 5.25 25.16
C LYS A 224 -11.71 3.92 25.53
N ASP A 225 -10.52 3.62 24.99
CA ASP A 225 -9.88 2.31 25.18
C ASP A 225 -8.45 2.45 25.68
N LYS A 226 -8.25 2.14 26.94
CA LYS A 226 -6.90 1.90 27.50
C LYS A 226 -6.27 0.63 26.92
N ASP A 227 -7.08 -0.29 26.44
CA ASP A 227 -6.71 -1.52 25.73
C ASP A 227 -7.42 -1.51 24.38
N LEU A 228 -6.74 -1.03 23.33
CA LEU A 228 -7.24 -1.21 21.97
C LEU A 228 -7.36 -2.70 21.69
N PRO A 229 -8.56 -3.21 21.38
CA PRO A 229 -8.72 -4.61 21.03
C PRO A 229 -7.81 -4.89 19.83
N LEU A 230 -7.04 -5.97 19.90
CA LEU A 230 -6.34 -6.50 18.74
C LEU A 230 -7.33 -6.53 17.57
N ILE A 231 -6.86 -6.23 16.38
CA ILE A 231 -7.69 -6.19 15.14
C ILE A 231 -8.66 -7.39 15.09
N GLY A 232 -8.23 -8.51 15.69
CA GLY A 232 -8.94 -9.75 15.83
C GLY A 232 -10.29 -9.69 16.55
N ASP A 233 -10.35 -9.11 17.72
CA ASP A 233 -11.55 -9.23 18.57
C ASP A 233 -12.73 -8.39 18.06
N ALA A 234 -12.46 -7.27 17.41
CA ALA A 234 -13.50 -6.42 16.85
C ALA A 234 -14.06 -6.90 15.49
N CYS A 235 -13.51 -7.98 14.92
CA CYS A 235 -13.84 -8.46 13.58
C CYS A 235 -14.57 -9.80 13.53
N LYS A 236 -14.77 -10.46 14.69
CA LYS A 236 -15.37 -11.79 14.76
C LYS A 236 -16.73 -11.91 14.06
N ASP A 237 -17.47 -10.80 13.99
CA ASP A 237 -18.84 -10.79 13.50
C ASP A 237 -19.04 -10.16 12.10
N ASN A 238 -17.96 -9.67 11.45
CA ASN A 238 -18.11 -9.02 10.14
C ASN A 238 -16.88 -9.15 9.22
N PRO A 239 -16.87 -10.14 8.30
CA PRO A 239 -15.77 -10.39 7.37
C PRO A 239 -15.41 -9.19 6.44
N ILE A 240 -16.40 -8.37 6.07
CA ILE A 240 -16.19 -7.18 5.23
C ILE A 240 -15.29 -6.18 5.97
N LYS A 241 -15.54 -5.96 7.25
CA LYS A 241 -14.72 -5.08 8.09
C LYS A 241 -13.28 -5.54 8.21
N VAL A 242 -13.00 -6.84 8.11
CA VAL A 242 -11.63 -7.38 8.11
C VAL A 242 -10.86 -6.94 6.88
N LYS A 243 -11.44 -7.08 5.68
CA LYS A 243 -10.79 -6.69 4.42
C LYS A 243 -10.45 -5.19 4.40
N GLU A 244 -11.37 -4.34 4.87
CA GLU A 244 -11.16 -2.90 4.94
C GLU A 244 -10.09 -2.51 5.96
N ARG A 245 -10.02 -3.18 7.11
CA ARG A 245 -8.97 -2.96 8.10
C ARG A 245 -7.60 -3.38 7.60
N LEU A 246 -7.50 -4.47 6.86
CA LEU A 246 -6.24 -4.88 6.24
C LEU A 246 -5.80 -3.89 5.17
N SER A 247 -6.73 -3.36 4.38
CA SER A 247 -6.44 -2.29 3.42
C SER A 247 -5.82 -1.07 4.12
N ASN A 248 -6.42 -0.65 5.24
CA ASN A 248 -5.91 0.44 6.05
C ASN A 248 -4.53 0.12 6.68
N LEU A 249 -4.32 -1.14 7.08
CA LEU A 249 -3.02 -1.59 7.60
C LEU A 249 -1.93 -1.47 6.54
N PHE A 250 -2.16 -1.97 5.34
CA PHE A 250 -1.21 -1.89 4.23
C PHE A 250 -0.95 -0.43 3.81
N CYS A 251 -1.97 0.41 3.79
CA CYS A 251 -1.81 1.85 3.57
C CYS A 251 -0.90 2.48 4.65
N ALA A 252 -1.14 2.17 5.92
CA ALA A 252 -0.36 2.69 7.04
C ALA A 252 1.11 2.22 7.01
N ASP A 253 1.38 1.02 6.50
CA ASP A 253 2.72 0.48 6.31
C ASP A 253 3.58 1.37 5.39
N CYS A 254 2.95 2.01 4.40
CA CYS A 254 3.62 2.90 3.45
C CYS A 254 3.76 4.36 3.94
N PHE A 255 3.12 4.76 5.05
CA PHE A 255 3.11 6.15 5.52
C PHE A 255 4.50 6.71 5.80
N LYS A 256 5.38 5.93 6.39
CA LYS A 256 6.75 6.39 6.70
C LYS A 256 7.55 6.71 5.45
N GLN A 257 7.41 5.90 4.40
CA GLN A 257 8.09 6.12 3.13
C GLN A 257 7.58 7.40 2.47
N ARG A 258 6.27 7.58 2.42
CA ARG A 258 5.62 8.76 1.85
C ARG A 258 5.96 10.03 2.61
N TYR A 259 5.99 9.97 3.94
CA TYR A 259 6.41 11.10 4.77
C TYR A 259 7.86 11.50 4.50
N LYS A 260 8.76 10.55 4.30
CA LYS A 260 10.17 10.84 3.97
C LYS A 260 10.34 11.57 2.65
N VAL A 261 9.48 11.34 1.66
CA VAL A 261 9.45 12.14 0.42
C VAL A 261 9.26 13.61 0.76
N ILE A 262 8.25 13.90 1.59
CA ILE A 262 7.95 15.27 2.00
C ILE A 262 9.03 15.84 2.91
N GLU A 263 9.58 15.05 3.83
CA GLU A 263 10.67 15.45 4.72
C GLU A 263 11.91 15.89 3.92
N LYS A 264 12.31 15.13 2.89
CA LYS A 264 13.40 15.52 1.98
C LYS A 264 13.09 16.81 1.24
N CYS A 265 11.93 16.90 0.61
CA CYS A 265 11.49 18.11 -0.10
C CYS A 265 11.41 19.33 0.85
N PHE A 266 10.98 19.10 2.10
CA PHE A 266 10.92 20.13 3.12
C PHE A 266 12.30 20.65 3.50
N GLU A 267 13.26 19.78 3.76
CA GLU A 267 14.63 20.20 4.09
C GLU A 267 15.28 21.00 2.98
N GLU A 268 15.10 20.59 1.72
CA GLU A 268 15.62 21.31 0.54
C GLU A 268 14.96 22.68 0.40
N ALA A 269 13.63 22.74 0.45
CA ALA A 269 12.87 23.98 0.35
C ALA A 269 13.15 24.93 1.52
N LEU A 270 13.34 24.39 2.74
CA LEU A 270 13.70 25.16 3.92
C LEU A 270 15.06 25.82 3.76
N LYS A 271 16.09 25.05 3.37
CA LYS A 271 17.44 25.58 3.11
C LYS A 271 17.41 26.70 2.07
N LYS A 272 16.68 26.50 0.97
CA LYS A 272 16.50 27.51 -0.08
C LYS A 272 15.84 28.78 0.47
N ARG A 273 14.69 28.68 1.16
CA ARG A 273 13.96 29.84 1.70
C ARG A 273 14.72 30.59 2.78
N GLU A 274 15.45 29.88 3.64
CA GLU A 274 16.26 30.52 4.68
C GLU A 274 17.45 31.27 4.06
N LYS A 275 18.08 30.72 3.00
CA LYS A 275 19.11 31.39 2.21
C LYS A 275 18.59 32.64 1.55
N ASP A 276 17.47 32.55 0.84
CA ASP A 276 16.89 33.68 0.08
C ASP A 276 16.44 34.83 1.00
N LYS A 277 15.95 34.52 2.21
CA LYS A 277 15.48 35.51 3.18
C LYS A 277 16.54 35.99 4.18
N GLY A 278 17.72 35.38 4.21
CA GLY A 278 18.79 35.66 5.15
C GLY A 278 18.42 35.42 6.64
N LYS A 279 17.35 34.66 6.91
CA LYS A 279 16.88 34.37 8.27
C LYS A 279 16.17 33.03 8.38
N LYS A 280 16.22 32.43 9.57
CA LYS A 280 15.53 31.19 9.88
C LYS A 280 14.00 31.34 9.88
N LEU A 281 13.30 30.36 9.31
CA LEU A 281 11.85 30.30 9.36
C LEU A 281 11.35 29.99 10.77
N ARG A 282 10.38 30.78 11.26
CA ARG A 282 9.68 30.53 12.52
C ARG A 282 8.79 29.28 12.39
N LYS A 283 8.34 28.70 13.51
CA LYS A 283 7.51 27.49 13.57
C LYS A 283 6.33 27.54 12.60
N ARG A 284 5.50 28.59 12.66
CA ARG A 284 4.33 28.77 11.74
C ARG A 284 4.75 28.80 10.26
N GLY A 285 5.91 29.36 9.93
CA GLY A 285 6.41 29.39 8.56
C GLY A 285 6.87 28.02 8.07
N ARG A 286 7.36 27.18 8.97
CA ARG A 286 7.73 25.79 8.67
C ARG A 286 6.50 24.92 8.49
N GLU A 287 5.49 25.03 9.36
CA GLU A 287 4.21 24.34 9.24
C GLU A 287 3.55 24.66 7.89
N LYS A 288 3.51 25.94 7.51
CA LYS A 288 2.98 26.38 6.22
C LYS A 288 3.77 25.81 5.03
N LEU A 289 5.10 25.74 5.13
CA LEU A 289 5.94 25.15 4.08
C LEU A 289 5.66 23.67 3.92
N GLU A 290 5.47 22.93 5.01
CA GLU A 290 5.13 21.53 5.00
C GLU A 290 3.76 21.29 4.33
N GLU A 291 2.74 22.07 4.71
CA GLU A 291 1.42 22.05 4.06
C GLU A 291 1.52 22.30 2.55
N GLU A 292 2.23 23.34 2.11
CA GLU A 292 2.44 23.67 0.71
C GLU A 292 3.14 22.53 -0.08
N LEU A 293 4.04 21.79 0.56
CA LEU A 293 4.72 20.67 -0.08
C LEU A 293 3.81 19.45 -0.20
N PHE A 294 3.00 19.15 0.82
CA PHE A 294 2.01 18.10 0.72
C PHE A 294 0.98 18.39 -0.38
N GLU A 295 0.49 19.62 -0.47
CA GLU A 295 -0.41 20.04 -1.56
C GLU A 295 0.25 19.87 -2.94
N ARG A 296 1.51 20.32 -3.08
CA ARG A 296 2.26 20.20 -4.34
C ARG A 296 2.46 18.77 -4.81
N HIS A 297 2.76 17.86 -3.90
CA HIS A 297 3.09 16.47 -4.21
C HIS A 297 1.92 15.51 -4.01
N ASN A 298 0.74 16.03 -3.64
CA ASN A 298 -0.42 15.22 -3.29
C ASN A 298 -0.84 14.29 -4.42
N GLU A 299 -0.84 14.74 -5.67
CA GLU A 299 -1.22 13.90 -6.82
C GLU A 299 -0.28 12.68 -6.98
N ALA A 300 1.04 12.90 -6.87
CA ALA A 300 2.02 11.82 -6.99
C ALA A 300 1.92 10.82 -5.83
N LEU A 301 1.71 11.33 -4.60
CA LEU A 301 1.51 10.48 -3.42
C LEU A 301 0.20 9.71 -3.51
N SER A 302 -0.88 10.36 -3.95
CA SER A 302 -2.21 9.73 -4.12
C SER A 302 -2.18 8.64 -5.18
N ARG A 303 -1.49 8.87 -6.30
CA ARG A 303 -1.26 7.84 -7.31
C ARG A 303 -0.53 6.64 -6.73
N SER A 304 0.53 6.84 -5.95
CA SER A 304 1.24 5.72 -5.32
C SER A 304 0.37 4.95 -4.33
N GLU A 305 -0.63 5.59 -3.69
CA GLU A 305 -1.60 4.90 -2.84
C GLU A 305 -2.62 4.14 -3.67
N HIS A 306 -3.09 4.72 -4.75
CA HIS A 306 -3.99 4.03 -5.67
C HIS A 306 -3.36 2.75 -6.22
N GLU A 307 -2.11 2.82 -6.72
CA GLU A 307 -1.39 1.64 -7.22
C GLU A 307 -1.23 0.56 -6.13
N ARG A 308 -0.87 0.96 -4.90
CA ARG A 308 -0.84 0.04 -3.77
C ARG A 308 -2.20 -0.64 -3.55
N TRP A 309 -3.28 0.16 -3.59
CA TRP A 309 -4.63 -0.34 -3.37
C TRP A 309 -5.08 -1.29 -4.51
N VAL A 310 -4.75 -0.96 -5.75
CA VAL A 310 -5.01 -1.82 -6.92
C VAL A 310 -4.33 -3.18 -6.73
N ILE A 311 -3.04 -3.19 -6.40
CA ILE A 311 -2.29 -4.43 -6.17
C ILE A 311 -2.88 -5.21 -5.00
N GLU A 312 -3.23 -4.55 -3.90
CA GLU A 312 -3.91 -5.20 -2.77
C GLU A 312 -5.18 -5.94 -3.21
N LYS A 313 -6.03 -5.28 -4.00
CA LYS A 313 -7.28 -5.89 -4.45
C LYS A 313 -7.05 -7.05 -5.41
N LEU A 314 -6.08 -6.94 -6.31
CA LEU A 314 -5.70 -8.05 -7.20
C LEU A 314 -5.17 -9.25 -6.40
N ILE A 315 -4.33 -9.03 -5.40
CA ILE A 315 -3.85 -10.08 -4.48
C ILE A 315 -5.00 -10.68 -3.65
N MET A 316 -6.02 -9.89 -3.33
CA MET A 316 -7.24 -10.39 -2.66
C MET A 316 -8.22 -11.11 -3.60
N GLY A 317 -7.85 -11.33 -4.85
CA GLY A 317 -8.64 -12.06 -5.84
C GLY A 317 -9.70 -11.23 -6.56
N TYR A 318 -9.70 -9.90 -6.42
CA TYR A 318 -10.50 -9.02 -7.26
C TYR A 318 -9.91 -8.93 -8.67
N ARG A 319 -10.73 -8.53 -9.62
CA ARG A 319 -10.32 -8.19 -10.99
C ARG A 319 -10.94 -6.87 -11.46
N PRO A 320 -10.37 -6.23 -12.49
CA PRO A 320 -11.04 -5.14 -13.20
C PRO A 320 -12.36 -5.59 -13.85
N LEU A 321 -13.22 -4.64 -14.16
CA LEU A 321 -14.38 -4.92 -14.99
C LEU A 321 -13.92 -5.36 -16.39
N ASN A 322 -14.52 -6.43 -16.90
CA ASN A 322 -14.36 -6.79 -18.31
C ASN A 322 -15.16 -5.82 -19.22
N GLU A 323 -14.96 -5.92 -20.53
CA GLU A 323 -15.58 -5.02 -21.51
C GLU A 323 -17.12 -5.03 -21.44
N ALA A 324 -17.74 -6.21 -21.33
CA ALA A 324 -19.19 -6.33 -21.25
C ALA A 324 -19.76 -5.71 -19.95
N GLU A 325 -19.08 -5.91 -18.84
CA GLU A 325 -19.43 -5.29 -17.55
C GLU A 325 -19.28 -3.76 -17.60
N ARG A 326 -18.24 -3.27 -18.26
CA ARG A 326 -17.98 -1.84 -18.44
C ARG A 326 -19.07 -1.20 -19.30
N LEU A 327 -19.43 -1.80 -20.43
CA LEU A 327 -20.53 -1.34 -21.28
C LEU A 327 -21.86 -1.34 -20.53
N THR A 328 -22.12 -2.38 -19.74
CA THR A 328 -23.32 -2.43 -18.89
C THR A 328 -23.31 -1.29 -17.88
N TYR A 329 -22.19 -1.06 -17.16
CA TYR A 329 -22.04 0.04 -16.21
C TYR A 329 -22.30 1.39 -16.88
N GLU A 330 -21.75 1.64 -18.06
CA GLU A 330 -21.91 2.90 -18.80
C GLU A 330 -23.36 3.14 -19.26
N SER A 331 -24.11 2.07 -19.51
CA SER A 331 -25.52 2.16 -19.90
C SER A 331 -26.49 2.42 -18.74
N LEU A 332 -26.05 2.22 -17.49
CA LEU A 332 -26.85 2.40 -16.28
C LEU A 332 -26.72 3.81 -15.72
N PHE A 333 -27.69 4.23 -14.90
CA PHE A 333 -27.71 5.54 -14.25
C PHE A 333 -27.92 5.41 -12.73
N ASP A 334 -27.40 6.35 -11.97
CA ASP A 334 -27.63 6.56 -10.55
C ASP A 334 -27.66 5.29 -9.68
N ASP A 335 -28.80 4.97 -9.09
CA ASP A 335 -28.92 3.86 -8.14
C ASP A 335 -28.80 2.49 -8.81
N ALA A 336 -29.20 2.35 -10.09
CA ALA A 336 -29.02 1.11 -10.85
C ALA A 336 -27.51 0.84 -11.06
N ARG A 337 -26.74 1.88 -11.36
CA ARG A 337 -25.27 1.82 -11.50
C ARG A 337 -24.61 1.40 -10.18
N LYS A 338 -24.99 2.01 -9.06
CA LYS A 338 -24.50 1.65 -7.73
C LYS A 338 -24.85 0.21 -7.33
N ALA A 339 -26.08 -0.22 -7.61
CA ALA A 339 -26.53 -1.58 -7.34
C ALA A 339 -25.73 -2.61 -8.14
N TYR A 340 -25.49 -2.34 -9.42
CA TYR A 340 -24.69 -3.18 -10.29
C TYR A 340 -23.25 -3.32 -9.80
N LEU A 341 -22.57 -2.23 -9.49
CA LEU A 341 -21.21 -2.27 -8.93
C LEU A 341 -21.14 -3.03 -7.60
N LYS A 342 -22.17 -2.86 -6.75
CA LYS A 342 -22.25 -3.61 -5.48
C LYS A 342 -22.42 -5.11 -5.74
N GLN A 343 -23.20 -5.51 -6.74
CA GLN A 343 -23.36 -6.90 -7.15
C GLN A 343 -22.03 -7.50 -7.61
N LEU A 344 -21.31 -6.82 -8.52
CA LEU A 344 -20.00 -7.25 -9.01
C LEU A 344 -18.97 -7.38 -7.88
N LYS A 345 -18.89 -6.37 -7.02
CA LYS A 345 -17.96 -6.35 -5.88
C LYS A 345 -18.21 -7.48 -4.87
N ASN A 346 -19.47 -7.88 -4.71
CA ASN A 346 -19.87 -8.92 -3.74
C ASN A 346 -19.99 -10.32 -4.36
N ASN A 347 -19.64 -10.51 -5.64
CA ASN A 347 -19.56 -11.83 -6.24
C ASN A 347 -18.45 -12.62 -5.56
N ALA A 348 -18.82 -13.66 -4.78
CA ALA A 348 -17.85 -14.40 -3.96
C ALA A 348 -16.82 -15.18 -4.79
N SER A 349 -17.22 -15.67 -5.97
CA SER A 349 -16.36 -16.49 -6.82
C SER A 349 -15.46 -15.67 -7.75
N ASP A 350 -15.92 -14.47 -8.17
CA ASP A 350 -15.24 -13.64 -9.16
C ASP A 350 -15.54 -12.15 -8.93
N PRO A 351 -15.03 -11.56 -7.82
CA PRO A 351 -15.34 -10.18 -7.48
C PRO A 351 -14.65 -9.22 -8.43
N ALA A 352 -15.41 -8.25 -8.98
CA ALA A 352 -14.88 -7.20 -9.83
C ALA A 352 -15.05 -5.82 -9.21
N HIS A 353 -14.10 -4.90 -9.49
CA HIS A 353 -14.13 -3.54 -9.00
C HIS A 353 -13.79 -2.54 -10.10
N ILE A 354 -14.60 -1.48 -10.23
CA ILE A 354 -14.43 -0.48 -11.28
C ILE A 354 -13.14 0.33 -11.13
N ASP A 355 -12.70 0.55 -9.90
CA ASP A 355 -11.50 1.36 -9.60
C ASP A 355 -10.18 0.57 -9.80
N LEU A 356 -10.25 -0.70 -10.21
CA LEU A 356 -9.06 -1.46 -10.65
C LEU A 356 -8.68 -1.03 -12.07
N CYS A 357 -8.20 0.18 -12.18
CA CYS A 357 -7.77 0.83 -13.40
C CYS A 357 -6.60 1.77 -13.08
N SER A 358 -5.96 2.35 -14.11
CA SER A 358 -4.91 3.34 -13.88
C SER A 358 -5.45 4.56 -13.12
N TYR A 359 -4.57 5.24 -12.37
CA TYR A 359 -4.97 6.48 -11.65
C TYR A 359 -5.50 7.55 -12.60
N ARG A 360 -5.01 7.58 -13.83
CA ARG A 360 -5.53 8.45 -14.88
C ARG A 360 -6.94 8.07 -15.30
N GLU A 361 -7.21 6.78 -15.49
CA GLU A 361 -8.54 6.30 -15.85
C GLU A 361 -9.54 6.49 -14.71
N LEU A 362 -9.13 6.30 -13.45
CA LEU A 362 -9.94 6.55 -12.26
C LEU A 362 -10.54 7.96 -12.28
N ARG A 363 -9.75 8.96 -12.69
CA ARG A 363 -10.22 10.35 -12.85
C ARG A 363 -11.43 10.48 -13.77
N ARG A 364 -11.55 9.60 -14.76
CA ARG A 364 -12.65 9.60 -15.73
C ARG A 364 -13.83 8.76 -15.25
N VAL A 365 -13.57 7.59 -14.67
CA VAL A 365 -14.63 6.62 -14.35
C VAL A 365 -15.21 6.82 -12.95
N ASN A 366 -14.40 7.26 -11.99
CA ASN A 366 -14.83 7.46 -10.61
C ASN A 366 -14.02 8.58 -9.90
N PRO A 367 -14.18 9.84 -10.32
CA PRO A 367 -13.41 10.97 -9.76
C PRO A 367 -13.66 11.17 -8.26
N ASP A 368 -14.78 10.69 -7.73
CA ASP A 368 -15.08 10.82 -6.31
C ASP A 368 -14.19 9.93 -5.45
N ASP A 369 -13.79 8.75 -5.92
CA ASP A 369 -12.94 7.84 -5.15
C ASP A 369 -11.47 8.30 -5.12
N MET A 370 -11.00 9.11 -6.08
CA MET A 370 -9.69 9.77 -6.01
C MET A 370 -9.50 10.63 -4.75
N LYS A 371 -10.59 11.15 -4.19
CA LYS A 371 -10.55 11.97 -2.98
C LYS A 371 -10.05 11.19 -1.77
N TYR A 372 -10.33 9.89 -1.70
CA TYR A 372 -9.90 9.05 -0.59
C TYR A 372 -8.38 8.97 -0.53
N ASP A 373 -7.71 8.72 -1.66
CA ASP A 373 -6.26 8.67 -1.72
C ASP A 373 -5.64 10.02 -1.36
N SER A 374 -6.18 11.10 -1.90
CA SER A 374 -5.74 12.48 -1.62
C SER A 374 -5.84 12.83 -0.13
N PHE A 375 -6.97 12.56 0.50
CA PHE A 375 -7.17 12.85 1.92
C PHE A 375 -6.28 12.03 2.83
N LEU A 376 -6.04 10.76 2.48
CA LEU A 376 -5.13 9.91 3.23
C LEU A 376 -3.71 10.48 3.22
N MET A 377 -3.23 10.93 2.06
CA MET A 377 -1.89 11.51 1.93
C MET A 377 -1.76 12.81 2.73
N LEU A 378 -2.74 13.70 2.67
CA LEU A 378 -2.77 14.94 3.43
C LEU A 378 -2.84 14.71 4.96
N ALA A 379 -3.32 13.57 5.40
CA ALA A 379 -3.41 13.22 6.82
C ALA A 379 -2.08 12.74 7.43
N ILE A 380 -1.13 12.25 6.62
CA ILE A 380 0.11 11.63 7.06
C ILE A 380 0.90 12.49 8.08
N PRO A 381 1.14 13.81 7.88
CA PRO A 381 1.91 14.61 8.83
C PRO A 381 1.30 14.61 10.22
N LYS A 382 0.00 14.78 10.32
CA LYS A 382 -0.72 14.83 11.60
C LYS A 382 -0.69 13.49 12.33
N ILE A 383 -0.81 12.40 11.58
CA ILE A 383 -0.75 11.03 12.10
C ILE A 383 0.65 10.76 12.69
N LEU A 384 1.73 11.12 12.00
CA LEU A 384 3.09 10.86 12.42
C LEU A 384 3.56 11.83 13.52
N GLU A 385 3.20 13.11 13.47
CA GLU A 385 3.59 14.11 14.47
C GLU A 385 3.11 13.74 15.88
N ARG A 386 1.94 13.18 16.02
CA ARG A 386 1.40 12.73 17.31
C ARG A 386 2.21 11.62 17.96
N ARG A 387 2.84 10.75 17.17
CA ARG A 387 3.75 9.72 17.65
C ARG A 387 4.98 10.33 18.31
N TYR A 388 5.59 11.36 17.71
CA TYR A 388 6.79 12.03 18.23
C TYR A 388 6.54 12.73 19.57
N ARG A 389 5.39 13.38 19.74
CA ARG A 389 5.03 14.06 20.99
C ARG A 389 4.79 13.10 22.15
N ARG A 390 4.33 11.88 21.88
CA ARG A 390 4.08 10.85 22.92
C ARG A 390 5.35 10.13 23.35
N GLY A 391 6.25 9.84 22.44
CA GLY A 391 7.56 9.25 22.76
C GLY A 391 8.37 10.13 23.70
N LYS A 392 8.33 11.47 23.54
CA LYS A 392 9.00 12.44 24.43
C LYS A 392 8.36 12.64 25.81
N ARG A 393 7.11 12.18 26.03
CA ARG A 393 6.45 12.25 27.34
C ARG A 393 6.59 10.98 28.18
N ARG A 394 7.17 9.91 27.61
CA ARG A 394 7.42 8.63 28.29
C ARG A 394 8.91 8.34 28.54
N GLY A 395 9.80 9.20 28.14
CA GLY A 395 11.20 9.31 28.57
C GLY A 395 11.32 10.54 29.47
#